data_44e6354939264f450c1dc3708d2e1c75
#
_entry.id   44e6354939264f450c1dc3708d2e1c75
#
_cell.length_a   1.000
_cell.length_b   1.000
_cell.length_c   1.000
_cell.angle_alpha   90.00
_cell.angle_beta   90.00
_cell.angle_gamma   90.00
#
_symmetry.space_group_name_H-M   'P 1'
#
loop_
_entity.id
_entity.type
_entity.pdbx_description
1 polymer ?
#
loop_
_entity_poly.entity_id
_entity_poly.type
_entity_poly.pdbx_seq_one_letter_code
_entity_poly.pdbx_strand_id
1 'polypeptide(L)'
;MYASARHQGLTDEMVDEVPNFRKSPLFTPAEKAAMRLADAMAGDHKNAAYEEIFAEMRKYYTEEQVVEIGWRTSVFIGYGRLVYALGVDAIGQSCRLPHAASA
;
A
#
# COMPACT_ATOMS: atom_id res chain seq x y z
N MET A 1 -7.58 10.00 -3.39
CA MET A 1 -7.09 8.62 -3.48
C MET A 1 -8.03 7.61 -2.84
N TYR A 2 -8.41 7.84 -1.60
CA TYR A 2 -9.36 6.97 -0.91
C TYR A 2 -10.73 6.92 -1.60
N ALA A 3 -11.24 8.06 -2.03
CA ALA A 3 -12.50 8.12 -2.74
C ALA A 3 -12.45 7.35 -4.08
N SER A 4 -11.33 7.43 -4.78
CA SER A 4 -11.13 6.68 -6.02
C SER A 4 -11.14 5.18 -5.78
N ALA A 5 -10.50 4.72 -4.71
CA ALA A 5 -10.50 3.31 -4.33
C ALA A 5 -11.92 2.83 -3.97
N ARG A 6 -12.70 3.65 -3.32
CA ARG A 6 -14.10 3.33 -3.01
C ARG A 6 -14.93 3.14 -4.27
N HIS A 7 -14.72 3.95 -5.29
CA HIS A 7 -15.40 3.78 -6.59
C HIS A 7 -15.06 2.47 -7.27
N GLN A 8 -13.90 1.89 -6.93
CA GLN A 8 -13.46 0.61 -7.48
C GLN A 8 -13.81 -0.57 -6.57
N GLY A 9 -14.67 -0.37 -5.58
CA GLY A 9 -15.18 -1.45 -4.75
C GLY A 9 -14.56 -1.57 -3.37
N LEU A 10 -13.68 -0.66 -2.97
CA LEU A 10 -13.12 -0.69 -1.62
C LEU A 10 -14.20 -0.31 -0.60
N THR A 11 -14.41 -1.16 0.41
CA THR A 11 -15.36 -0.91 1.49
C THR A 11 -14.64 -0.55 2.77
N ASP A 12 -15.36 0.07 3.71
CA ASP A 12 -14.79 0.37 5.04
C ASP A 12 -14.39 -0.91 5.78
N GLU A 13 -15.16 -1.99 5.60
CA GLU A 13 -14.84 -3.29 6.20
C GLU A 13 -13.50 -3.80 5.68
N MET A 14 -13.23 -3.66 4.39
CA MET A 14 -11.95 -4.06 3.80
C MET A 14 -10.80 -3.24 4.36
N VAL A 15 -11.00 -1.94 4.53
CA VAL A 15 -9.97 -1.07 5.13
C VAL A 15 -9.64 -1.53 6.55
N ASP A 16 -10.66 -1.81 7.34
CA ASP A 16 -10.48 -2.27 8.72
C ASP A 16 -9.76 -3.62 8.79
N GLU A 17 -9.95 -4.47 7.77
CA GLU A 17 -9.35 -5.79 7.71
C GLU A 17 -7.94 -5.83 7.11
N VAL A 18 -7.43 -4.71 6.62
CA VAL A 18 -6.09 -4.68 6.02
C VAL A 18 -5.01 -5.26 6.95
N PRO A 19 -4.96 -4.94 8.25
CA PRO A 19 -3.96 -5.54 9.14
C PRO A 19 -4.06 -7.06 9.26
N ASN A 20 -5.22 -7.63 8.96
CA ASN A 20 -5.49 -9.07 9.04
C ASN A 20 -5.74 -9.67 7.65
N PHE A 21 -5.20 -9.06 6.60
CA PHE A 21 -5.55 -9.41 5.22
C PHE A 21 -5.28 -10.87 4.87
N ARG A 22 -4.23 -11.46 5.45
CA ARG A 22 -3.84 -12.84 5.13
C ARG A 22 -4.93 -13.85 5.45
N LYS A 23 -5.72 -13.59 6.50
CA LYS A 23 -6.77 -14.48 6.97
C LYS A 23 -8.16 -14.01 6.60
N SER A 24 -8.31 -12.77 6.15
CA SER A 24 -9.62 -12.19 5.87
C SER A 24 -10.24 -12.80 4.61
N PRO A 25 -11.56 -13.14 4.66
CA PRO A 25 -12.26 -13.59 3.46
C PRO A 25 -12.65 -12.44 2.53
N LEU A 26 -12.40 -11.19 2.92
CA LEU A 26 -12.79 -10.03 2.14
C LEU A 26 -11.84 -9.77 0.95
N PHE A 27 -10.67 -10.40 0.94
CA PHE A 27 -9.68 -10.22 -0.11
C PHE A 27 -9.52 -11.49 -0.93
N THR A 28 -9.41 -11.32 -2.24
CA THR A 28 -9.14 -12.43 -3.14
C THR A 28 -7.69 -12.90 -3.01
N PRO A 29 -7.37 -14.14 -3.44
CA PRO A 29 -5.98 -14.58 -3.45
C PRO A 29 -5.05 -13.66 -4.24
N ALA A 30 -5.53 -13.09 -5.35
CA ALA A 30 -4.76 -12.14 -6.14
C ALA A 30 -4.45 -10.86 -5.34
N GLU A 31 -5.46 -10.33 -4.66
CA GLU A 31 -5.30 -9.16 -3.81
C GLU A 31 -4.33 -9.43 -2.66
N LYS A 32 -4.45 -10.59 -2.03
CA LYS A 32 -3.54 -10.98 -0.94
C LYS A 32 -2.09 -11.09 -1.41
N ALA A 33 -1.87 -11.59 -2.61
CA ALA A 33 -0.52 -11.68 -3.17
C ALA A 33 0.10 -10.29 -3.35
N ALA A 34 -0.66 -9.34 -3.88
CA ALA A 34 -0.20 -7.96 -4.03
C ALA A 34 0.03 -7.30 -2.68
N MET A 35 -0.85 -7.55 -1.71
CA MET A 35 -0.73 -7.00 -0.36
C MET A 35 0.50 -7.55 0.38
N ARG A 36 0.86 -8.81 0.13
CA ARG A 36 2.09 -9.38 0.68
C ARG A 36 3.33 -8.65 0.18
N LEU A 37 3.35 -8.26 -1.10
CA LEU A 37 4.45 -7.46 -1.63
C LEU A 37 4.54 -6.11 -0.93
N ALA A 38 3.41 -5.43 -0.78
CA ALA A 38 3.35 -4.13 -0.12
C ALA A 38 3.82 -4.23 1.34
N ASP A 39 3.37 -5.26 2.05
CA ASP A 39 3.77 -5.48 3.44
C ASP A 39 5.28 -5.72 3.55
N ALA A 40 5.84 -6.53 2.64
CA ALA A 40 7.28 -6.80 2.62
C ALA A 40 8.08 -5.52 2.35
N MET A 41 7.66 -4.72 1.38
CA MET A 41 8.37 -3.49 1.01
C MET A 41 8.30 -2.43 2.08
N ALA A 42 7.18 -2.34 2.80
CA ALA A 42 6.99 -1.35 3.86
C ALA A 42 7.65 -1.77 5.18
N GLY A 43 7.84 -3.07 5.39
CA GLY A 43 8.39 -3.62 6.62
C GLY A 43 9.88 -3.94 6.51
N ASP A 44 10.24 -5.15 6.94
CA ASP A 44 11.62 -5.63 6.90
C ASP A 44 11.96 -6.15 5.49
N HIS A 45 12.14 -5.20 4.57
CA HIS A 45 12.26 -5.50 3.15
C HIS A 45 13.52 -6.29 2.79
N LYS A 46 14.57 -6.19 3.58
CA LYS A 46 15.83 -6.89 3.28
C LYS A 46 15.76 -8.39 3.58
N ASN A 47 14.88 -8.78 4.50
CA ASN A 47 14.71 -10.18 4.89
C ASN A 47 13.43 -10.79 4.29
N ALA A 48 12.75 -10.09 3.41
CA ALA A 48 11.53 -10.58 2.79
C ALA A 48 11.82 -11.69 1.78
N ALA A 49 10.90 -12.65 1.70
CA ALA A 49 10.99 -13.77 0.75
C ALA A 49 10.46 -13.35 -0.62
N TYR A 50 11.16 -12.44 -1.30
CA TYR A 50 10.67 -11.86 -2.55
C TYR A 50 10.47 -12.89 -3.66
N GLU A 51 11.30 -13.92 -3.74
CA GLU A 51 11.11 -14.96 -4.76
C GLU A 51 9.76 -15.64 -4.61
N GLU A 52 9.38 -15.98 -3.38
CA GLU A 52 8.08 -16.60 -3.11
C GLU A 52 6.93 -15.63 -3.37
N ILE A 53 7.09 -14.38 -2.97
CA ILE A 53 6.08 -13.35 -3.18
C ILE A 53 5.81 -13.15 -4.67
N PHE A 54 6.87 -13.01 -5.47
CA PHE A 54 6.71 -12.82 -6.91
C PHE A 54 6.21 -14.08 -7.61
N ALA A 55 6.62 -15.26 -7.16
CA ALA A 55 6.08 -16.51 -7.70
C ALA A 55 4.57 -16.60 -7.47
N GLU A 56 4.11 -16.21 -6.30
CA GLU A 56 2.67 -16.18 -6.00
C GLU A 56 1.95 -15.14 -6.84
N MET A 57 2.52 -13.95 -7.00
CA MET A 57 1.92 -12.89 -7.82
C MET A 57 1.78 -13.30 -9.27
N ARG A 58 2.75 -14.04 -9.82
CA ARG A 58 2.72 -14.47 -11.21
C ARG A 58 1.60 -15.45 -11.53
N LYS A 59 1.00 -16.03 -10.53
CA LYS A 59 -0.20 -16.87 -10.72
C LYS A 59 -1.43 -16.04 -11.13
N TYR A 60 -1.43 -14.76 -10.79
CA TYR A 60 -2.60 -13.88 -10.96
C TYR A 60 -2.34 -12.69 -11.86
N TYR A 61 -1.08 -12.30 -12.04
CA TYR A 61 -0.70 -11.08 -12.73
C TYR A 61 0.33 -11.36 -13.81
N THR A 62 0.30 -10.56 -14.87
CA THR A 62 1.38 -10.56 -15.88
C THR A 62 2.63 -9.91 -15.30
N GLU A 63 3.79 -10.13 -15.95
CA GLU A 63 5.03 -9.47 -15.53
C GLU A 63 4.89 -7.95 -15.50
N GLU A 64 4.22 -7.39 -16.50
CA GLU A 64 3.98 -5.94 -16.56
C GLU A 64 3.14 -5.47 -15.38
N GLN A 65 2.12 -6.21 -15.03
CA GLN A 65 1.27 -5.90 -13.87
C GLN A 65 2.05 -6.01 -12.57
N VAL A 66 2.90 -7.02 -12.44
CA VAL A 66 3.73 -7.19 -11.24
C VAL A 66 4.65 -5.98 -11.06
N VAL A 67 5.30 -5.55 -12.13
CA VAL A 67 6.17 -4.37 -12.10
C VAL A 67 5.37 -3.12 -11.76
N GLU A 68 4.18 -2.96 -12.34
CA GLU A 68 3.33 -1.81 -12.06
C GLU A 68 2.88 -1.77 -10.60
N ILE A 69 2.48 -2.91 -10.05
CA ILE A 69 2.08 -3.00 -8.64
C ILE A 69 3.26 -2.60 -7.74
N GLY A 70 4.44 -3.13 -8.04
CA GLY A 70 5.64 -2.80 -7.29
C GLY A 70 6.01 -1.32 -7.38
N TRP A 71 5.90 -0.74 -8.57
CA TRP A 71 6.16 0.68 -8.77
C TRP A 71 5.18 1.56 -7.99
N ARG A 72 3.88 1.27 -8.10
CA ARG A 72 2.85 2.02 -7.36
C ARG A 72 3.03 1.89 -5.87
N THR A 73 3.34 0.70 -5.39
CA THR A 73 3.64 0.46 -3.98
C THR A 73 4.81 1.33 -3.51
N SER A 74 5.87 1.39 -4.30
CA SER A 74 7.05 2.22 -4.01
C SER A 74 6.68 3.70 -3.89
N VAL A 75 5.87 4.19 -4.82
CA VAL A 75 5.43 5.59 -4.82
C VAL A 75 4.62 5.90 -3.55
N PHE A 76 3.68 5.02 -3.20
CA PHE A 76 2.86 5.22 -2.01
C PHE A 76 3.66 5.18 -0.72
N ILE A 77 4.60 4.24 -0.60
CA ILE A 77 5.44 4.15 0.59
C ILE A 77 6.31 5.41 0.71
N GLY A 78 6.98 5.79 -0.36
CA GLY A 78 7.84 6.97 -0.35
C GLY A 78 7.05 8.25 -0.11
N TYR A 79 5.94 8.40 -0.80
CA TYR A 79 5.07 9.57 -0.63
C TYR A 79 4.53 9.65 0.80
N GLY A 80 4.05 8.53 1.34
CA GLY A 80 3.52 8.50 2.69
C GLY A 80 4.55 8.88 3.74
N ARG A 81 5.79 8.43 3.56
CA ARG A 81 6.89 8.79 4.46
C ARG A 81 7.26 10.26 4.34
N LEU A 82 7.24 10.81 3.14
CA LEU A 82 7.48 12.23 2.93
C LEU A 82 6.40 13.08 3.61
N VAL A 83 5.14 12.72 3.42
CA VAL A 83 4.00 13.42 4.06
C VAL A 83 4.16 13.41 5.57
N TYR A 84 4.51 12.26 6.13
CA TYR A 84 4.75 12.15 7.57
C TYR A 84 5.91 13.03 8.01
N ALA A 85 7.02 13.00 7.27
CA ALA A 85 8.21 13.79 7.61
C ALA A 85 7.94 15.29 7.56
N LEU A 86 7.11 15.72 6.62
CA LEU A 86 6.73 17.13 6.48
C LEU A 86 5.66 17.55 7.49
N GLY A 87 5.02 16.61 8.16
CA GLY A 87 3.94 16.91 9.09
C GLY A 87 2.65 17.35 8.41
N VAL A 88 2.46 16.96 7.16
CA VAL A 88 1.26 17.28 6.40
C VAL A 88 0.18 16.26 6.73
N ASP A 89 -1.06 16.74 6.94
CA ASP A 89 -2.20 15.88 7.20
C ASP A 89 -2.65 15.21 5.89
N ALA A 90 -2.64 13.89 5.88
CA ALA A 90 -2.99 13.11 4.69
C ALA A 90 -4.49 13.08 4.40
N ILE A 91 -5.34 13.58 5.31
CA ILE A 91 -6.80 13.48 5.18
C ILE A 91 -7.42 14.79 4.68
N GLY A 92 -6.72 15.52 3.84
CA GLY A 92 -7.30 16.63 3.14
C GLY A 92 -7.46 17.93 3.96
N GLN A 93 -6.88 18.00 5.12
CA GLN A 93 -6.81 19.26 5.85
C GLN A 93 -5.72 20.13 5.25
N SER A 94 -5.69 21.39 5.61
CA SER A 94 -4.75 22.34 5.03
C SER A 94 -3.31 21.84 5.21
N CYS A 95 -2.60 21.73 4.10
CA CYS A 95 -1.20 21.36 4.10
C CYS A 95 -0.40 22.48 4.75
N ARG A 96 0.21 22.15 5.90
CA ARG A 96 1.02 23.11 6.62
C ARG A 96 2.19 22.39 7.24
N LEU A 97 3.38 22.85 6.90
CA LEU A 97 4.60 22.30 7.46
C LEU A 97 4.74 22.79 8.91
N PRO A 98 4.86 21.87 9.89
CA PRO A 98 4.97 22.26 11.29
C PRO A 98 6.12 23.23 11.56
N HIS A 99 7.24 23.00 10.90
CA HIS A 99 8.42 23.87 11.07
C HIS A 99 8.22 25.24 10.45
N ALA A 100 7.49 25.34 9.34
CA ALA A 100 7.14 26.61 8.74
C ALA A 100 6.21 27.41 9.64
N ALA A 101 5.32 26.74 10.37
CA ALA A 101 4.41 27.38 11.29
C ALA A 101 5.13 27.95 12.52
N SER A 102 6.28 27.37 12.90
CA SER A 102 7.03 27.83 14.07
C SER A 102 8.13 28.83 13.70
N ALA A 103 8.37 29.00 12.42
CA ALA A 103 9.34 29.97 11.95
C ALA A 103 8.70 31.36 11.89
#